data_547cbaf8760a1bd7b67e14cb9150cfa8
#
_entry.id   547cbaf8760a1bd7b67e14cb9150cfa8
#
_cell.length_a   1.000
_cell.length_b   1.000
_cell.length_c   1.000
_cell.angle_alpha   90.00
_cell.angle_beta   90.00
_cell.angle_gamma   90.00
#
_symmetry.space_group_name_H-M   'P 1'
#
loop_
_entity.id
_entity.type
_entity.pdbx_description
1 polymer ?
#
loop_
_entity_poly.entity_id
_entity_poly.type
_entity_poly.pdbx_seq_one_letter_code
_entity_poly.pdbx_strand_id
1 'polypeptide(L)'
;GSHNGTHLDAPKHFCPDKGGVDTIPLAKCMGACKVAEVSGEITEECMKKLLEDGTGKLLLKGDILLTPEAASVLAEAKTDLIGVESQTVGKGDTQPVVHKILLSAEVVILEGLVLREVLPGNYFLAAQPLKWEGIDGSPVRPVLLSME
;
A
#
# COMPACT_ATOMS: atom_id res chain seq x y z
N GLY A 1 15.35 11.61 2.34
CA GLY A 1 15.34 10.16 2.52
C GLY A 1 14.37 9.48 1.56
N SER A 2 14.53 8.18 1.37
CA SER A 2 13.68 7.36 0.49
C SER A 2 12.24 7.19 1.00
N HIS A 3 12.01 7.41 2.29
CA HIS A 3 10.72 7.28 2.97
C HIS A 3 10.15 8.63 3.43
N ASN A 4 10.16 9.64 2.55
CA ASN A 4 9.65 10.98 2.84
C ASN A 4 8.56 11.39 1.83
N GLY A 5 7.51 12.07 2.34
CA GLY A 5 6.37 12.48 1.55
C GLY A 5 5.61 11.27 1.01
N THR A 6 5.04 11.37 -0.19
CA THR A 6 4.45 10.20 -0.85
C THR A 6 5.56 9.28 -1.34
N HIS A 7 5.62 8.08 -0.84
CA HIS A 7 6.67 7.10 -1.12
C HIS A 7 6.14 5.67 -1.12
N LEU A 8 6.96 4.78 -1.66
CA LEU A 8 6.67 3.36 -1.76
C LEU A 8 7.75 2.58 -1.02
N ASP A 9 7.33 1.59 -0.21
CA ASP A 9 8.20 0.67 0.49
C ASP A 9 8.34 -0.64 -0.27
N ALA A 10 9.58 -1.05 -0.49
CA ALA A 10 9.94 -2.36 -1.02
C ALA A 10 10.03 -3.42 0.08
N PRO A 11 9.92 -4.71 -0.24
CA PRO A 11 10.08 -5.79 0.74
C PRO A 11 11.34 -5.67 1.59
N LYS A 12 12.45 -5.20 1.02
CA LYS A 12 13.73 -5.00 1.71
C LYS A 12 13.64 -4.10 2.94
N HIS A 13 12.66 -3.20 3.02
CA HIS A 13 12.54 -2.23 4.13
C HIS A 13 12.44 -2.91 5.51
N PHE A 14 11.68 -3.99 5.63
CA PHE A 14 11.57 -4.80 6.85
C PHE A 14 12.05 -6.24 6.69
N CYS A 15 12.44 -6.63 5.48
CA CYS A 15 12.95 -7.96 5.16
C CYS A 15 14.29 -7.81 4.40
N PRO A 16 15.44 -7.64 5.12
CA PRO A 16 16.73 -7.30 4.50
C PRO A 16 17.20 -8.27 3.41
N ASP A 17 16.76 -9.52 3.48
CA ASP A 17 17.11 -10.57 2.50
C ASP A 17 16.23 -10.54 1.23
N LYS A 18 15.22 -9.66 1.20
CA LYS A 18 14.32 -9.47 0.04
C LYS A 18 14.79 -8.34 -0.88
N GLY A 19 14.12 -8.21 -2.02
CA GLY A 19 14.45 -7.25 -3.05
C GLY A 19 14.12 -5.79 -2.68
N GLY A 20 14.89 -4.86 -3.24
CA GLY A 20 14.67 -3.43 -3.20
C GLY A 20 13.66 -2.96 -4.24
N VAL A 21 13.50 -1.63 -4.37
CA VAL A 21 12.54 -1.01 -5.31
C VAL A 21 12.81 -1.38 -6.77
N ASP A 22 14.05 -1.65 -7.11
CA ASP A 22 14.50 -2.05 -8.45
C ASP A 22 13.99 -3.44 -8.89
N THR A 23 13.60 -4.28 -7.91
CA THR A 23 13.12 -5.65 -8.15
C THR A 23 11.60 -5.79 -8.12
N ILE A 24 10.86 -4.74 -7.74
CA ILE A 24 9.40 -4.77 -7.69
C ILE A 24 8.83 -4.90 -9.11
N PRO A 25 8.02 -5.93 -9.41
CA PRO A 25 7.33 -6.02 -10.69
C PRO A 25 6.43 -4.78 -10.89
N LEU A 26 6.54 -4.10 -12.04
CA LEU A 26 5.73 -2.91 -12.33
C LEU A 26 4.22 -3.18 -12.25
N ALA A 27 3.78 -4.39 -12.56
CA ALA A 27 2.39 -4.81 -12.44
C ALA A 27 1.83 -4.66 -11.01
N LYS A 28 2.68 -4.68 -9.98
CA LYS A 28 2.26 -4.41 -8.60
C LYS A 28 1.98 -2.94 -8.34
N CYS A 29 2.64 -2.04 -9.06
CA CYS A 29 2.54 -0.58 -8.89
C CYS A 29 1.64 0.09 -9.92
N MET A 30 1.23 -0.63 -10.95
CA MET A 30 0.41 -0.11 -12.06
C MET A 30 -0.77 -1.05 -12.34
N GLY A 31 -1.91 -0.48 -12.71
CA GLY A 31 -3.09 -1.25 -13.11
C GLY A 31 -4.35 -0.86 -12.36
N ALA A 32 -5.39 -1.66 -12.52
CA ALA A 32 -6.67 -1.44 -11.86
C ALA A 32 -6.51 -1.39 -10.34
N CYS A 33 -7.09 -0.38 -9.71
CA CYS A 33 -7.10 -0.21 -8.27
C CYS A 33 -8.46 0.32 -7.79
N LYS A 34 -8.72 0.12 -6.50
CA LYS A 34 -9.91 0.62 -5.80
C LYS A 34 -9.51 1.68 -4.79
N VAL A 35 -10.21 2.79 -4.77
CA VAL A 35 -10.16 3.80 -3.71
C VAL A 35 -11.38 3.59 -2.82
N ALA A 36 -11.16 3.33 -1.53
CA ALA A 36 -12.20 3.20 -0.52
C ALA A 36 -12.05 4.27 0.55
N GLU A 37 -13.14 4.97 0.87
CA GLU A 37 -13.18 5.94 1.97
C GLU A 37 -13.56 5.23 3.26
N VAL A 38 -12.68 5.29 4.25
CA VAL A 38 -12.80 4.60 5.53
C VAL A 38 -12.20 5.46 6.65
N SER A 39 -12.51 5.16 7.89
CA SER A 39 -11.96 5.89 9.03
C SER A 39 -11.81 5.00 10.26
N GLY A 40 -10.89 5.39 11.14
CA GLY A 40 -10.64 4.69 12.38
C GLY A 40 -9.86 3.39 12.20
N GLU A 41 -10.10 2.43 13.07
CA GLU A 41 -9.40 1.15 13.07
C GLU A 41 -9.93 0.22 11.98
N ILE A 42 -9.04 -0.22 11.10
CA ILE A 42 -9.37 -1.17 10.03
C ILE A 42 -9.12 -2.58 10.57
N THR A 43 -10.21 -3.23 10.91
CA THR A 43 -10.23 -4.60 11.45
C THR A 43 -10.11 -5.66 10.36
N GLU A 44 -9.89 -6.91 10.77
CA GLU A 44 -9.92 -8.07 9.88
C GLU A 44 -11.21 -8.13 9.05
N GLU A 45 -12.38 -7.97 9.71
CA GLU A 45 -13.68 -8.02 9.04
C GLU A 45 -13.84 -6.88 8.03
N CYS A 46 -13.45 -5.66 8.40
CA CYS A 46 -13.47 -4.51 7.50
C CYS A 46 -12.61 -4.79 6.25
N MET A 47 -11.40 -5.31 6.43
CA MET A 47 -10.51 -5.59 5.31
C MET A 47 -11.05 -6.70 4.41
N LYS A 48 -11.60 -7.77 4.96
CA LYS A 48 -12.26 -8.83 4.18
C LYS A 48 -13.36 -8.26 3.28
N LYS A 49 -14.19 -7.37 3.82
CA LYS A 49 -15.25 -6.71 3.07
C LYS A 49 -14.70 -5.80 1.95
N LEU A 50 -13.62 -5.07 2.21
CA LEU A 50 -12.98 -4.22 1.21
C LEU A 50 -12.42 -5.01 0.02
N LEU A 51 -12.02 -6.27 0.23
CA LEU A 51 -11.43 -7.15 -0.78
C LEU A 51 -12.43 -8.14 -1.42
N GLU A 52 -13.73 -8.09 -1.08
CA GLU A 52 -14.74 -9.03 -1.59
C GLU A 52 -14.82 -9.07 -3.12
N ASP A 53 -14.51 -7.97 -3.80
CA ASP A 53 -14.52 -7.86 -5.26
C ASP A 53 -13.22 -8.38 -5.92
N GLY A 54 -12.27 -8.89 -5.12
CA GLY A 54 -11.00 -9.41 -5.62
C GLY A 54 -10.01 -8.34 -6.04
N THR A 55 -10.15 -7.09 -5.55
CA THR A 55 -9.22 -6.02 -5.90
C THR A 55 -7.78 -6.36 -5.47
N GLY A 56 -6.84 -6.22 -6.38
CA GLY A 56 -5.42 -6.47 -6.12
C GLY A 56 -4.64 -5.23 -5.66
N LYS A 57 -5.19 -4.03 -5.83
CA LYS A 57 -4.58 -2.76 -5.39
C LYS A 57 -5.64 -1.92 -4.71
N LEU A 58 -5.41 -1.62 -3.42
CA LEU A 58 -6.37 -0.91 -2.57
C LEU A 58 -5.75 0.37 -2.02
N LEU A 59 -6.41 1.50 -2.22
CA LEU A 59 -6.04 2.78 -1.63
C LEU A 59 -7.10 3.19 -0.60
N LEU A 60 -6.68 3.42 0.63
CA LEU A 60 -7.55 3.82 1.74
C LEU A 60 -7.48 5.33 1.94
N LYS A 61 -8.60 5.99 1.69
CA LYS A 61 -8.80 7.41 1.92
C LYS A 61 -9.37 7.62 3.31
N GLY A 62 -8.73 8.48 4.10
CA GLY A 62 -9.15 8.89 5.42
C GLY A 62 -8.10 8.65 6.51
N ASP A 63 -8.41 9.10 7.72
CA ASP A 63 -7.56 8.86 8.90
C ASP A 63 -7.83 7.45 9.42
N ILE A 64 -6.90 6.54 9.19
CA ILE A 64 -7.06 5.11 9.47
C ILE A 64 -5.90 4.56 10.29
N LEU A 65 -6.20 3.51 11.04
CA LEU A 65 -5.22 2.64 11.68
C LEU A 65 -5.36 1.23 11.12
N LEU A 66 -4.36 0.78 10.38
CA LEU A 66 -4.32 -0.58 9.86
C LEU A 66 -3.85 -1.55 10.96
N THR A 67 -4.69 -2.52 11.32
CA THR A 67 -4.35 -3.51 12.34
C THR A 67 -3.48 -4.64 11.78
N PRO A 68 -2.72 -5.38 12.62
CA PRO A 68 -2.00 -6.59 12.19
C PRO A 68 -2.91 -7.65 11.56
N GLU A 69 -4.13 -7.80 12.07
CA GLU A 69 -5.12 -8.73 11.55
C GLU A 69 -5.57 -8.33 10.14
N ALA A 70 -5.84 -7.04 9.91
CA ALA A 70 -6.17 -6.53 8.58
C ALA A 70 -4.99 -6.68 7.61
N ALA A 71 -3.76 -6.47 8.07
CA ALA A 71 -2.56 -6.71 7.27
C ALA A 71 -2.40 -8.18 6.88
N SER A 72 -2.76 -9.10 7.78
CA SER A 72 -2.75 -10.54 7.49
C SER A 72 -3.76 -10.91 6.40
N VAL A 73 -4.94 -10.30 6.39
CA VAL A 73 -5.93 -10.49 5.30
C VAL A 73 -5.38 -10.05 3.95
N LEU A 74 -4.70 -8.89 3.88
CA LEU A 74 -4.05 -8.41 2.64
C LEU A 74 -2.97 -9.39 2.15
N ALA A 75 -2.17 -9.91 3.07
CA ALA A 75 -1.11 -10.88 2.78
C ALA A 75 -1.68 -12.22 2.26
N GLU A 76 -2.71 -12.76 2.91
CA GLU A 76 -3.39 -14.00 2.52
C GLU A 76 -4.10 -13.87 1.17
N ALA A 77 -4.71 -12.72 0.91
CA ALA A 77 -5.34 -12.40 -0.38
C ALA A 77 -4.33 -12.18 -1.51
N LYS A 78 -3.03 -12.17 -1.20
CA LYS A 78 -1.95 -11.86 -2.16
C LYS A 78 -2.17 -10.52 -2.86
N THR A 79 -2.62 -9.53 -2.11
CA THR A 79 -2.80 -8.16 -2.60
C THR A 79 -1.47 -7.62 -3.13
N ASP A 80 -1.47 -6.96 -4.27
CA ASP A 80 -0.26 -6.39 -4.86
C ASP A 80 0.23 -5.15 -4.10
N LEU A 81 -0.73 -4.26 -3.74
CA LEU A 81 -0.42 -2.96 -3.17
C LEU A 81 -1.53 -2.50 -2.22
N ILE A 82 -1.11 -1.94 -1.08
CA ILE A 82 -1.95 -1.15 -0.17
C ILE A 82 -1.44 0.28 -0.13
N GLY A 83 -2.32 1.27 -0.30
CA GLY A 83 -2.00 2.69 -0.18
C GLY A 83 -2.77 3.38 0.93
N VAL A 84 -2.11 4.30 1.65
CA VAL A 84 -2.69 5.06 2.77
C VAL A 84 -2.31 6.53 2.72
N GLU A 85 -3.13 7.40 3.29
CA GLU A 85 -2.83 8.83 3.42
C GLU A 85 -1.87 9.13 4.58
N SER A 86 -1.83 8.28 5.61
CA SER A 86 -0.89 8.41 6.71
C SER A 86 0.57 8.26 6.24
N GLN A 87 1.49 8.86 7.00
CA GLN A 87 2.93 8.78 6.73
C GLN A 87 3.51 7.40 7.00
N THR A 88 2.73 6.51 7.62
CA THR A 88 3.09 5.12 7.86
C THR A 88 1.85 4.24 8.06
N VAL A 89 1.92 2.97 7.67
CA VAL A 89 0.93 1.96 8.02
C VAL A 89 1.16 1.47 9.46
N GLY A 90 0.07 1.26 10.19
CA GLY A 90 0.16 0.94 11.63
C GLY A 90 0.49 2.17 12.47
N LYS A 91 0.58 2.00 13.78
CA LYS A 91 0.86 3.08 14.74
C LYS A 91 1.56 2.53 15.98
N GLY A 92 2.56 3.28 16.49
CA GLY A 92 3.29 2.85 17.69
C GLY A 92 3.88 1.45 17.52
N ASP A 93 3.62 0.59 18.50
CA ASP A 93 4.18 -0.77 18.53
C ASP A 93 3.64 -1.69 17.43
N THR A 94 2.50 -1.36 16.81
CA THR A 94 1.96 -2.15 15.70
C THR A 94 2.60 -1.84 14.36
N GLN A 95 3.24 -0.67 14.20
CA GLN A 95 3.88 -0.26 12.95
C GLN A 95 4.88 -1.28 12.40
N PRO A 96 5.88 -1.75 13.17
CA PRO A 96 6.83 -2.74 12.65
C PRO A 96 6.18 -4.09 12.33
N VAL A 97 5.15 -4.46 13.09
CA VAL A 97 4.41 -5.72 12.88
C VAL A 97 3.65 -5.69 11.57
N VAL A 98 2.91 -4.61 11.31
CA VAL A 98 2.13 -4.41 10.07
C VAL A 98 3.05 -4.41 8.85
N HIS A 99 4.15 -3.63 8.89
CA HIS A 99 5.14 -3.61 7.81
C HIS A 99 5.70 -5.01 7.54
N LYS A 100 6.11 -5.73 8.59
CA LYS A 100 6.68 -7.06 8.44
C LYS A 100 5.70 -8.06 7.82
N ILE A 101 4.43 -8.04 8.23
CA ILE A 101 3.39 -8.90 7.64
C ILE A 101 3.26 -8.62 6.14
N LEU A 102 3.04 -7.36 5.77
CA LEU A 102 2.82 -6.97 4.38
C LEU A 102 4.04 -7.22 3.50
N LEU A 103 5.20 -6.74 3.90
CA LEU A 103 6.43 -6.83 3.10
C LEU A 103 6.99 -8.25 3.02
N SER A 104 6.77 -9.09 4.04
CA SER A 104 7.10 -10.52 3.96
C SER A 104 6.26 -11.26 2.92
N ALA A 105 5.02 -10.84 2.72
CA ALA A 105 4.13 -11.34 1.69
C ALA A 105 4.30 -10.63 0.33
N GLU A 106 5.29 -9.72 0.23
CA GLU A 106 5.56 -8.92 -0.97
C GLU A 106 4.40 -8.02 -1.40
N VAL A 107 3.56 -7.62 -0.45
CA VAL A 107 2.58 -6.54 -0.64
C VAL A 107 3.34 -5.23 -0.61
N VAL A 108 3.24 -4.45 -1.69
CA VAL A 108 3.87 -3.13 -1.77
C VAL A 108 3.08 -2.14 -0.91
N ILE A 109 3.78 -1.30 -0.15
CA ILE A 109 3.15 -0.27 0.69
C ILE A 109 3.38 1.10 0.04
N LEU A 110 2.31 1.87 -0.11
CA LEU A 110 2.33 3.24 -0.65
C LEU A 110 1.80 4.20 0.41
N GLU A 111 2.67 5.03 0.96
CA GLU A 111 2.39 5.89 2.11
C GLU A 111 2.38 7.37 1.75
N GLY A 112 1.74 8.19 2.56
CA GLY A 112 1.69 9.63 2.40
C GLY A 112 0.89 10.08 1.16
N LEU A 113 -0.16 9.36 0.80
CA LEU A 113 -1.07 9.74 -0.28
C LEU A 113 -1.86 11.01 0.06
N VAL A 114 -2.31 11.73 -0.96
CA VAL A 114 -3.23 12.85 -0.85
C VAL A 114 -4.48 12.53 -1.67
N LEU A 115 -5.51 11.99 -1.02
CA LEU A 115 -6.73 11.51 -1.67
C LEU A 115 -7.96 12.40 -1.41
N ARG A 116 -7.81 13.53 -0.75
CA ARG A 116 -8.93 14.38 -0.32
C ARG A 116 -9.94 14.74 -1.44
N GLU A 117 -9.44 14.93 -2.67
CA GLU A 117 -10.27 15.28 -3.83
C GLU A 117 -10.63 14.07 -4.69
N VAL A 118 -10.16 12.88 -4.33
CA VAL A 118 -10.46 11.64 -5.04
C VAL A 118 -11.75 11.03 -4.49
N LEU A 119 -12.70 10.75 -5.37
CA LEU A 119 -13.92 10.05 -4.99
C LEU A 119 -13.65 8.55 -4.82
N PRO A 120 -14.32 7.85 -3.89
CA PRO A 120 -14.28 6.39 -3.85
C PRO A 120 -14.71 5.79 -5.19
N GLY A 121 -14.03 4.72 -5.61
CA GLY A 121 -14.32 4.08 -6.90
C GLY A 121 -13.12 3.34 -7.49
N ASN A 122 -13.26 2.94 -8.74
CA ASN A 122 -12.24 2.19 -9.46
C ASN A 122 -11.47 3.12 -10.41
N TYR A 123 -10.16 2.95 -10.42
CA TYR A 123 -9.22 3.75 -11.20
C TYR A 123 -8.12 2.87 -11.78
N PHE A 124 -7.36 3.44 -12.71
CA PHE A 124 -6.05 2.91 -13.07
C PHE A 124 -4.98 3.68 -12.29
N LEU A 125 -4.22 2.96 -11.48
CA LEU A 125 -3.09 3.51 -10.72
C LEU A 125 -1.81 3.44 -11.55
N ALA A 126 -1.02 4.50 -11.52
CA ALA A 126 0.37 4.54 -11.96
C ALA A 126 1.22 5.07 -10.81
N ALA A 127 1.96 4.21 -10.12
CA ALA A 127 2.75 4.53 -8.92
C ALA A 127 4.11 3.82 -8.93
N GLN A 128 4.74 3.72 -10.10
CA GLN A 128 6.03 3.05 -10.23
C GLN A 128 7.15 3.83 -9.51
N PRO A 129 8.01 3.12 -8.74
CA PRO A 129 9.16 3.72 -8.10
C PRO A 129 10.27 4.05 -9.11
N LEU A 130 11.21 4.88 -8.69
CA LEU A 130 12.50 5.00 -9.37
C LEU A 130 13.25 3.66 -9.26
N LYS A 131 13.92 3.25 -10.33
CA LYS A 131 14.69 2.00 -10.37
C LYS A 131 16.07 2.18 -9.72
N TRP A 132 16.09 2.43 -8.42
CA TRP A 132 17.33 2.55 -7.64
C TRP A 132 17.76 1.19 -7.12
N GLU A 133 18.92 0.72 -7.57
CA GLU A 133 19.45 -0.58 -7.20
C GLU A 133 19.65 -0.71 -5.69
N GLY A 134 19.03 -1.73 -5.10
CA GLY A 134 19.22 -2.13 -3.71
C GLY A 134 18.64 -1.19 -2.65
N ILE A 135 17.87 -0.18 -3.03
CA ILE A 135 17.22 0.76 -2.09
C ILE A 135 15.88 0.20 -1.63
N ASP A 136 15.55 0.42 -0.36
CA ASP A 136 14.39 -0.14 0.34
C ASP A 136 13.09 0.65 0.20
N GLY A 137 13.16 1.86 -0.35
CA GLY A 137 11.99 2.72 -0.61
C GLY A 137 12.27 3.78 -1.65
N SER A 138 11.24 4.36 -2.23
CA SER A 138 11.35 5.40 -3.25
C SER A 138 10.25 6.44 -3.13
N PRO A 139 10.56 7.74 -3.19
CA PRO A 139 9.55 8.75 -3.47
C PRO A 139 8.85 8.40 -4.78
N VAL A 140 7.54 8.58 -4.81
CA VAL A 140 6.73 8.37 -6.01
C VAL A 140 5.74 9.51 -6.18
N ARG A 141 5.33 9.75 -7.42
CA ARG A 141 4.22 10.63 -7.76
C ARG A 141 3.07 9.79 -8.33
N PRO A 142 2.19 9.22 -7.46
CA PRO A 142 1.09 8.41 -7.94
C PRO A 142 0.11 9.23 -8.75
N VAL A 143 -0.41 8.61 -9.80
CA VAL A 143 -1.46 9.19 -10.65
C VAL A 143 -2.61 8.19 -10.73
N LEU A 144 -3.82 8.70 -10.58
CA LEU A 144 -5.05 7.95 -10.81
C LEU A 144 -5.68 8.44 -12.11
N LEU A 145 -5.98 7.52 -13.00
CA LEU A 145 -6.73 7.75 -14.23
C LEU A 145 -8.12 7.15 -14.07
N SER A 146 -9.16 7.92 -14.43
CA SER A 146 -10.52 7.39 -14.47
C SER A 146 -10.60 6.28 -15.51
N MET A 147 -11.24 5.18 -15.14
CA MET A 147 -11.62 4.14 -16.08
C MET A 147 -13.05 4.43 -16.55
N GLU A 148 -13.20 4.83 -17.80
CA GLU A 148 -14.51 5.01 -18.43
C GLU A 148 -15.15 3.67 -18.80
#